data_9068ad15952539c2eb1c1584d17a36b8
#
_entry.id   9068ad15952539c2eb1c1584d17a36b8
#
_cell.length_a   1.000
_cell.length_b   1.000
_cell.length_c   1.000
_cell.angle_alpha   90.00
_cell.angle_beta   90.00
_cell.angle_gamma   90.00
#
_symmetry.space_group_name_H-M   'P 1'
#
loop_
_entity.id
_entity.type
_entity.pdbx_description
1 polymer ?
#
loop_
_entity_poly.entity_id
_entity_poly.type
_entity_poly.pdbx_seq_one_letter_code
_entity_poly.pdbx_strand_id
1 'polypeptide(L)'
;MARVKRGVQAKARHRRVLSKAKGYYGARSKVYRVAKQAVIKAGQYAYRDRRQRKRQFRALWITRINAAARLNGLSYSRLINGLKLAEIEVCLLYTSDAADD
;
A
#
# COMPACT_ATOMS: atom_id res chain seq x y z
N MET A 1 36.02 -39.05 -5.72
CA MET A 1 34.99 -38.30 -5.04
C MET A 1 34.35 -37.24 -5.97
N ALA A 2 33.05 -37.25 -6.06
CA ALA A 2 32.35 -36.32 -6.96
C ALA A 2 32.46 -34.87 -6.48
N ARG A 3 32.72 -33.99 -7.41
CA ARG A 3 32.78 -32.55 -7.13
C ARG A 3 31.37 -31.97 -7.14
N VAL A 4 31.00 -31.30 -6.06
CA VAL A 4 29.69 -30.62 -5.96
C VAL A 4 29.78 -29.24 -6.63
N LYS A 5 28.96 -29.03 -7.64
CA LYS A 5 28.87 -27.75 -8.34
C LYS A 5 27.64 -27.00 -7.85
N ARG A 6 27.84 -25.76 -7.41
CA ARG A 6 26.76 -24.95 -6.86
C ARG A 6 26.11 -24.03 -7.89
N GLY A 7 26.52 -24.11 -9.15
CA GLY A 7 25.99 -23.25 -10.21
C GLY A 7 24.49 -23.40 -10.43
N VAL A 8 23.98 -24.64 -10.33
CA VAL A 8 22.54 -24.90 -10.51
C VAL A 8 21.72 -24.21 -9.41
N GLN A 9 22.17 -24.33 -8.16
CA GLN A 9 21.48 -23.72 -7.02
C GLN A 9 21.49 -22.21 -7.10
N ALA A 10 22.65 -21.62 -7.45
CA ALA A 10 22.77 -20.18 -7.60
C ALA A 10 21.87 -19.66 -8.71
N LYS A 11 21.85 -20.35 -9.84
CA LYS A 11 21.01 -19.98 -10.99
C LYS A 11 19.53 -20.04 -10.63
N ALA A 12 19.12 -21.04 -9.87
CA ALA A 12 17.74 -21.18 -9.42
C ALA A 12 17.32 -20.00 -8.53
N ARG A 13 18.19 -19.60 -7.60
CA ARG A 13 17.93 -18.44 -6.74
C ARG A 13 17.83 -17.14 -7.54
N HIS A 14 18.73 -16.97 -8.50
CA HIS A 14 18.72 -15.80 -9.39
C HIS A 14 17.43 -15.74 -10.21
N ARG A 15 16.98 -16.88 -10.72
CA ARG A 15 15.74 -16.97 -11.48
C ARG A 15 14.51 -16.57 -10.68
N ARG A 16 14.48 -16.92 -9.38
CA ARG A 16 13.36 -16.54 -8.52
C ARG A 16 13.24 -15.02 -8.43
N VAL A 17 14.37 -14.35 -8.21
CA VAL A 17 14.40 -12.90 -8.12
C VAL A 17 14.03 -12.26 -9.46
N LEU A 18 14.64 -12.73 -10.55
CA LEU A 18 14.39 -12.19 -11.87
C LEU A 18 12.95 -12.42 -12.31
N SER A 19 12.35 -13.53 -11.90
CA SER A 19 10.95 -13.82 -12.17
C SER A 19 10.04 -12.75 -11.56
N LYS A 20 10.35 -12.31 -10.35
CA LYS A 20 9.59 -11.24 -9.69
C LYS A 20 9.85 -9.87 -10.31
N ALA A 21 10.98 -9.71 -11.00
CA ALA A 21 11.37 -8.45 -11.62
C ALA A 21 10.93 -8.31 -13.08
N LYS A 22 10.16 -9.26 -13.60
CA LYS A 22 9.65 -9.19 -14.97
C LYS A 22 8.88 -7.91 -15.20
N GLY A 23 9.15 -7.25 -16.31
CA GLY A 23 8.51 -6.00 -16.66
C GLY A 23 9.18 -4.76 -16.09
N TYR A 24 10.21 -4.92 -15.27
CA TYR A 24 10.95 -3.78 -14.76
C TYR A 24 11.82 -3.16 -15.85
N TYR A 25 12.05 -1.88 -15.73
CA TYR A 25 12.73 -1.10 -16.74
C TYR A 25 14.23 -1.40 -16.79
N GLY A 26 14.75 -1.64 -17.98
CA GLY A 26 16.18 -1.77 -18.25
C GLY A 26 16.86 -2.88 -17.48
N ALA A 27 17.99 -2.57 -16.85
CA ALA A 27 18.81 -3.52 -16.13
C ALA A 27 18.09 -4.15 -14.92
N ARG A 28 17.06 -3.48 -14.39
CA ARG A 28 16.31 -3.98 -13.25
C ARG A 28 15.59 -5.30 -13.53
N SER A 29 15.31 -5.60 -14.79
CA SER A 29 14.69 -6.86 -15.18
C SER A 29 15.70 -7.90 -15.67
N LYS A 30 16.95 -7.52 -15.94
CA LYS A 30 17.93 -8.39 -16.59
C LYS A 30 19.16 -8.68 -15.75
N VAL A 31 19.69 -7.68 -15.03
CA VAL A 31 20.90 -7.84 -14.20
C VAL A 31 20.49 -8.21 -12.78
N TYR A 32 20.94 -9.37 -12.33
CA TYR A 32 20.54 -9.91 -11.01
C TYR A 32 20.80 -8.94 -9.86
N ARG A 33 21.99 -8.31 -9.82
CA ARG A 33 22.35 -7.41 -8.72
C ARG A 33 21.35 -6.26 -8.59
N VAL A 34 21.02 -5.66 -9.72
CA VAL A 34 20.07 -4.54 -9.77
C VAL A 34 18.65 -5.03 -9.54
N ALA A 35 18.30 -6.18 -10.14
CA ALA A 35 16.97 -6.77 -9.96
C ALA A 35 16.70 -7.14 -8.50
N LYS A 36 17.70 -7.68 -7.81
CA LYS A 36 17.57 -8.01 -6.39
C LYS A 36 17.23 -6.79 -5.56
N GLN A 37 17.94 -5.70 -5.77
CA GLN A 37 17.67 -4.44 -5.07
C GLN A 37 16.27 -3.91 -5.41
N ALA A 38 15.89 -3.97 -6.68
CA ALA A 38 14.58 -3.51 -7.12
C ALA A 38 13.44 -4.32 -6.48
N VAL A 39 13.59 -5.64 -6.41
CA VAL A 39 12.58 -6.52 -5.78
C VAL A 39 12.48 -6.25 -4.28
N ILE A 40 13.62 -6.08 -3.59
CA ILE A 40 13.63 -5.75 -2.17
C ILE A 40 12.91 -4.42 -1.93
N LYS A 41 13.21 -3.43 -2.73
CA LYS A 41 12.58 -2.10 -2.62
C LYS A 41 11.08 -2.18 -2.91
N ALA A 42 10.70 -2.97 -3.92
CA ALA A 42 9.29 -3.20 -4.24
C ALA A 42 8.54 -3.81 -3.05
N GLY A 43 9.17 -4.76 -2.36
CA GLY A 43 8.60 -5.35 -1.16
C GLY A 43 8.41 -4.35 -0.03
N GLN A 44 9.40 -3.49 0.19
CA GLN A 44 9.32 -2.43 1.19
C GLN A 44 8.21 -1.44 0.88
N TYR A 45 8.10 -1.04 -0.39
CA TYR A 45 7.04 -0.14 -0.82
C TYR A 45 5.66 -0.80 -0.70
N ALA A 46 5.55 -2.07 -1.03
CA ALA A 46 4.30 -2.79 -0.90
C ALA A 46 3.82 -2.82 0.56
N TYR A 47 4.74 -3.10 1.49
CA TYR A 47 4.44 -3.08 2.92
C TYR A 47 3.97 -1.70 3.39
N ARG A 48 4.73 -0.67 3.04
CA ARG A 48 4.41 0.71 3.41
C ARG A 48 3.10 1.15 2.79
N ASP A 49 2.91 0.87 1.50
CA ASP A 49 1.78 1.41 0.74
C ASP A 49 0.47 0.71 1.07
N ARG A 50 0.51 -0.55 1.56
CA ARG A 50 -0.70 -1.17 2.09
C ARG A 50 -1.24 -0.39 3.28
N ARG A 51 -0.36 0.16 4.11
CA ARG A 51 -0.74 1.01 5.23
C ARG A 51 -1.15 2.40 4.78
N GLN A 52 -0.42 2.96 3.82
CA GLN A 52 -0.76 4.26 3.25
C GLN A 52 -2.09 4.23 2.51
N ARG A 53 -2.47 3.09 1.93
CA ARG A 53 -3.74 2.95 1.24
C ARG A 53 -4.91 3.24 2.18
N LYS A 54 -4.85 2.74 3.41
CA LYS A 54 -5.87 3.01 4.42
C LYS A 54 -6.01 4.52 4.66
N ARG A 55 -4.88 5.20 4.80
CA ARG A 55 -4.87 6.65 5.02
C ARG A 55 -5.40 7.42 3.81
N GLN A 56 -5.03 6.99 2.63
CA GLN A 56 -5.47 7.64 1.39
C GLN A 56 -6.97 7.48 1.19
N PHE A 57 -7.50 6.30 1.43
CA PHE A 57 -8.95 6.08 1.32
C PHE A 57 -9.71 6.87 2.39
N ARG A 58 -9.17 6.94 3.60
CA ARG A 58 -9.79 7.75 4.64
C ARG A 58 -9.84 9.21 4.23
N ALA A 59 -8.75 9.75 3.68
CA ALA A 59 -8.69 11.11 3.18
C ALA A 59 -9.72 11.33 2.06
N LEU A 60 -9.86 10.37 1.15
CA LEU A 60 -10.83 10.42 0.08
C LEU A 60 -12.26 10.45 0.63
N TRP A 61 -12.57 9.59 1.60
CA TRP A 61 -13.88 9.55 2.26
C TRP A 61 -14.22 10.88 2.93
N ILE A 62 -13.24 11.44 3.64
CA ILE A 62 -13.41 12.75 4.29
C ILE A 62 -13.70 13.82 3.25
N THR A 63 -12.98 13.80 2.12
CA THR A 63 -13.21 14.77 1.04
C THR A 63 -14.62 14.65 0.48
N ARG A 64 -15.09 13.43 0.26
CA ARG A 64 -16.44 13.19 -0.27
C ARG A 64 -17.52 13.60 0.73
N ILE A 65 -17.33 13.27 2.01
CA ILE A 65 -18.26 13.65 3.07
C ILE A 65 -18.31 15.16 3.19
N ASN A 66 -17.16 15.83 3.12
CA ASN A 66 -17.08 17.29 3.18
C ASN A 66 -17.81 17.93 2.01
N ALA A 67 -17.63 17.38 0.79
CA ALA A 67 -18.34 17.88 -0.39
C ALA A 67 -19.86 17.77 -0.23
N ALA A 68 -20.33 16.63 0.25
CA ALA A 68 -21.75 16.41 0.48
C ALA A 68 -22.29 17.34 1.59
N ALA A 69 -21.52 17.51 2.65
CA ALA A 69 -21.89 18.41 3.75
C ALA A 69 -22.02 19.85 3.27
N ARG A 70 -21.12 20.30 2.42
CA ARG A 70 -21.14 21.68 1.88
C ARG A 70 -22.35 21.90 0.97
N LEU A 71 -22.78 20.88 0.23
CA LEU A 71 -24.00 20.95 -0.56
C LEU A 71 -25.22 21.22 0.33
N ASN A 72 -25.17 20.80 1.58
CA ASN A 72 -26.25 21.02 2.56
C ASN A 72 -25.94 22.17 3.51
N GLY A 73 -24.94 23.01 3.19
CA GLY A 73 -24.63 24.20 3.96
C GLY A 73 -23.76 24.00 5.19
N LEU A 74 -23.13 22.82 5.33
CA LEU A 74 -22.26 22.50 6.47
C LEU A 74 -20.83 22.25 6.01
N SER A 75 -19.85 22.48 6.90
CA SER A 75 -18.48 22.02 6.71
C SER A 75 -18.33 20.63 7.32
N TYR A 76 -17.26 19.94 6.93
CA TYR A 76 -16.96 18.62 7.49
C TYR A 76 -16.84 18.67 9.02
N SER A 77 -16.10 19.67 9.53
CA SER A 77 -15.89 19.81 10.97
C SER A 77 -17.21 19.96 11.73
N ARG A 78 -18.11 20.78 11.19
CA ARG A 78 -19.42 21.00 11.81
C ARG A 78 -20.29 19.75 11.75
N LEU A 79 -20.23 19.02 10.64
CA LEU A 79 -20.97 17.76 10.49
C LEU A 79 -20.53 16.75 11.53
N ILE A 80 -19.22 16.51 11.64
CA ILE A 80 -18.67 15.54 12.59
C ILE A 80 -18.95 15.93 14.02
N ASN A 81 -18.80 17.22 14.35
CA ASN A 81 -19.12 17.71 15.68
C ASN A 81 -20.60 17.51 16.00
N GLY A 82 -21.48 17.80 15.03
CA GLY A 82 -22.91 17.57 15.20
C GLY A 82 -23.26 16.12 15.43
N LEU A 83 -22.63 15.22 14.69
CA LEU A 83 -22.84 13.78 14.87
C LEU A 83 -22.39 13.31 16.25
N LYS A 84 -21.26 13.83 16.74
CA LYS A 84 -20.76 13.50 18.08
C LYS A 84 -21.70 14.03 19.16
N LEU A 85 -22.20 15.24 19.02
CA LEU A 85 -23.15 15.82 19.96
C LEU A 85 -24.47 15.06 19.98
N ALA A 86 -24.87 14.52 18.85
CA ALA A 86 -26.09 13.71 18.72
C ALA A 86 -25.85 12.25 19.09
N GLU A 87 -24.63 11.88 19.41
CA GLU A 87 -24.22 10.50 19.76
C GLU A 87 -24.53 9.52 18.63
N ILE A 88 -24.46 9.98 17.36
CA ILE A 88 -24.69 9.15 16.19
C ILE A 88 -23.33 8.69 15.65
N GLU A 89 -23.16 7.39 15.51
CA GLU A 89 -21.97 6.81 14.91
C GLU A 89 -22.19 6.62 13.41
N VAL A 90 -21.21 7.07 12.62
CA VAL A 90 -21.21 6.82 11.18
C VAL A 90 -20.33 5.61 10.93
N CYS A 91 -20.92 4.55 10.42
CA CYS A 91 -20.26 3.25 10.22
C CYS A 91 -18.96 3.38 9.42
N LEU A 92 -18.96 4.22 8.38
CA LEU A 92 -17.78 4.40 7.53
C LEU A 92 -16.60 4.95 8.32
N LEU A 93 -16.81 6.01 9.13
CA LEU A 93 -15.75 6.62 9.92
C LEU A 93 -15.31 5.70 11.04
N TYR A 94 -16.23 5.02 11.68
CA TYR A 94 -15.92 4.04 12.71
C TYR A 94 -15.04 2.92 12.16
N THR A 95 -15.43 2.35 11.02
CA THR A 95 -14.67 1.29 10.36
C THR A 95 -13.28 1.79 9.95
N SER A 96 -13.20 3.02 9.44
CA SER A 96 -11.94 3.64 9.05
C SER A 96 -11.01 3.81 10.25
N ASP A 97 -11.52 4.29 11.38
CA ASP A 97 -10.72 4.46 12.59
C ASP A 97 -10.22 3.12 13.11
N ALA A 98 -11.04 2.09 13.09
CA ALA A 98 -10.64 0.74 13.49
C ALA A 98 -9.56 0.19 12.55
N ALA A 99 -9.63 0.50 11.26
CA ALA A 99 -8.67 0.04 10.27
C ALA A 99 -7.32 0.77 10.38
N ASP A 100 -7.29 1.98 10.94
CA ASP A 100 -6.08 2.77 11.12
C ASP A 100 -5.23 2.32 12.31
N ASP A 101 -5.77 1.52 13.19
CA ASP A 101 -5.05 1.01 14.38
C ASP A 101 -3.95 0.00 14.05
#